data_8edfe3af5f550881ae56ed55a8b39db8
#
_entry.id   8edfe3af5f550881ae56ed55a8b39db8
#
_cell.length_a   1.000
_cell.length_b   1.000
_cell.length_c   1.000
_cell.angle_alpha   90.00
_cell.angle_beta   90.00
_cell.angle_gamma   90.00
#
_symmetry.space_group_name_H-M   'P 1'
#
loop_
_entity.id
_entity.type
_entity.pdbx_description
1 polymer ?
#
loop_
_entity_poly.entity_id
_entity_poly.type
_entity_poly.pdbx_seq_one_letter_code
_entity_poly.pdbx_strand_id
1 'polypeptide(L)'
;RAYKREQFITLGQEILERLFKGESLEFSEKGLVNVLPNFEAETIDDIYAKVGEGIVTGWDVLKAVYPGYKQSKLEKVVKSVKLPSFKKIVKPKKGKGEPLKIKGLIPGMAVHFAGCCHPLPGDRIVGIVTTGKGVAVHTIDCKALEKYADEPERWLDIAWGEEAENEMHTGRLKIMLANEPGTLAELSNLIARNSGNIANLNIVNRTVSYFEILVDVEVKDLKHLTDIIAALKASKVISYVARAAQ
;
A
#
# COMPACT_ATOMS: atom_id res chain seq x y z
N ARG A 1 6.94 -12.85 18.27
CA ARG A 1 6.88 -13.66 17.01
C ARG A 1 5.52 -14.35 16.84
N ALA A 2 4.89 -14.87 17.88
CA ALA A 2 3.56 -15.51 17.81
C ALA A 2 2.46 -14.60 17.27
N TYR A 3 2.35 -13.38 17.77
CA TYR A 3 1.34 -12.40 17.36
C TYR A 3 1.35 -12.07 15.84
N LYS A 4 2.54 -11.97 15.24
CA LYS A 4 2.66 -11.75 13.78
C LYS A 4 2.17 -12.96 12.97
N ARG A 5 2.45 -14.18 13.45
CA ARG A 5 2.00 -15.40 12.76
C ARG A 5 0.47 -15.49 12.74
N GLU A 6 -0.17 -15.16 13.85
CA GLU A 6 -1.64 -15.16 13.96
C GLU A 6 -2.30 -14.17 12.99
N GLN A 7 -1.70 -12.99 12.82
CA GLN A 7 -2.14 -12.02 11.80
C GLN A 7 -2.01 -12.55 10.38
N PHE A 8 -0.91 -13.25 10.06
CA PHE A 8 -0.72 -13.84 8.74
C PHE A 8 -1.68 -15.00 8.48
N ILE A 9 -2.01 -15.81 9.49
CA ILE A 9 -3.02 -16.86 9.40
C ILE A 9 -4.38 -16.25 9.03
N THR A 10 -4.83 -15.25 9.78
CA THR A 10 -6.11 -14.57 9.53
C THR A 10 -6.14 -13.96 8.12
N LEU A 11 -5.08 -13.25 7.73
CA LEU A 11 -4.97 -12.63 6.41
C LEU A 11 -4.99 -13.68 5.29
N GLY A 12 -4.25 -14.77 5.44
CA GLY A 12 -4.20 -15.85 4.45
C GLY A 12 -5.53 -16.56 4.29
N GLN A 13 -6.25 -16.80 5.40
CA GLN A 13 -7.58 -17.35 5.37
C GLN A 13 -8.55 -16.45 4.59
N GLU A 14 -8.59 -15.15 4.90
CA GLU A 14 -9.41 -14.18 4.19
C GLU A 14 -9.11 -14.13 2.69
N ILE A 15 -7.82 -14.17 2.32
CA ILE A 15 -7.39 -14.18 0.91
C ILE A 15 -7.94 -15.41 0.18
N LEU A 16 -7.80 -16.60 0.78
CA LEU A 16 -8.28 -17.84 0.17
C LEU A 16 -9.81 -17.89 0.09
N GLU A 17 -10.53 -17.58 1.16
CA GLU A 17 -11.99 -17.53 1.15
C GLU A 17 -12.52 -16.60 0.07
N ARG A 18 -11.96 -15.41 -0.03
CA ARG A 18 -12.33 -14.41 -1.05
C ARG A 18 -12.04 -14.91 -2.47
N LEU A 19 -10.89 -15.55 -2.67
CA LEU A 19 -10.49 -16.10 -3.97
C LEU A 19 -11.43 -17.22 -4.42
N PHE A 20 -11.69 -18.22 -3.56
CA PHE A 20 -12.55 -19.34 -3.89
C PHE A 20 -14.00 -18.88 -4.14
N LYS A 21 -14.49 -17.96 -3.32
CA LYS A 21 -15.82 -17.35 -3.50
C LYS A 21 -15.90 -16.55 -4.81
N GLY A 22 -14.86 -15.83 -5.17
CA GLY A 22 -14.77 -15.07 -6.44
C GLY A 22 -14.84 -15.95 -7.67
N GLU A 23 -14.26 -17.14 -7.59
CA GLU A 23 -14.26 -18.15 -8.66
C GLU A 23 -15.47 -19.10 -8.60
N SER A 24 -16.41 -18.88 -7.67
CA SER A 24 -17.61 -19.73 -7.44
C SER A 24 -17.24 -21.19 -7.13
N LEU A 25 -16.13 -21.39 -6.43
CA LEU A 25 -15.64 -22.67 -5.97
C LEU A 25 -15.90 -22.83 -4.47
N GLU A 26 -16.15 -24.08 -4.05
CA GLU A 26 -16.37 -24.38 -2.64
C GLU A 26 -15.04 -24.31 -1.88
N PHE A 27 -14.99 -23.48 -0.85
CA PHE A 27 -13.86 -23.41 0.07
C PHE A 27 -14.04 -24.45 1.18
N SER A 28 -13.22 -25.50 1.15
CA SER A 28 -13.32 -26.62 2.08
C SER A 28 -11.98 -26.90 2.76
N GLU A 29 -11.98 -26.96 4.09
CA GLU A 29 -10.79 -27.33 4.86
C GLU A 29 -10.27 -28.73 4.48
N LYS A 30 -11.18 -29.68 4.14
CA LYS A 30 -10.79 -31.02 3.67
C LYS A 30 -9.98 -30.95 2.36
N GLY A 31 -10.31 -30.01 1.47
CA GLY A 31 -9.55 -29.75 0.25
C GLY A 31 -8.14 -29.27 0.56
N LEU A 32 -8.00 -28.39 1.57
CA LEU A 32 -6.71 -27.86 1.99
C LEU A 32 -5.82 -28.93 2.66
N VAL A 33 -6.40 -29.81 3.48
CA VAL A 33 -5.66 -30.91 4.11
C VAL A 33 -5.00 -31.82 3.07
N ASN A 34 -5.68 -32.11 1.96
CA ASN A 34 -5.16 -32.98 0.90
C ASN A 34 -3.95 -32.38 0.17
N VAL A 35 -3.78 -31.08 0.22
CA VAL A 35 -2.70 -30.37 -0.50
C VAL A 35 -1.58 -29.88 0.40
N LEU A 36 -1.64 -30.14 1.72
CA LEU A 36 -0.58 -29.79 2.67
C LEU A 36 0.83 -30.20 2.22
N PRO A 37 1.05 -31.44 1.71
CA PRO A 37 2.38 -31.87 1.28
C PRO A 37 2.94 -31.04 0.11
N ASN A 38 2.08 -30.51 -0.74
CA ASN A 38 2.48 -29.71 -1.90
C ASN A 38 3.11 -28.38 -1.51
N PHE A 39 2.86 -27.92 -0.29
CA PHE A 39 3.32 -26.64 0.22
C PHE A 39 4.27 -26.74 1.41
N GLU A 40 4.79 -27.97 1.68
CA GLU A 40 5.63 -28.21 2.87
C GLU A 40 4.97 -27.66 4.15
N ALA A 41 3.68 -27.91 4.32
CA ALA A 41 2.86 -27.47 5.44
C ALA A 41 2.43 -28.68 6.28
N GLU A 42 2.46 -28.55 7.59
CA GLU A 42 2.01 -29.60 8.52
C GLU A 42 0.53 -29.40 8.90
N THR A 43 0.10 -28.13 8.90
CA THR A 43 -1.25 -27.74 9.29
C THR A 43 -1.89 -26.79 8.26
N ILE A 44 -3.21 -26.65 8.30
CA ILE A 44 -3.92 -25.68 7.47
C ILE A 44 -3.47 -24.26 7.81
N ASP A 45 -3.18 -23.99 9.08
CA ASP A 45 -2.68 -22.69 9.54
C ASP A 45 -1.32 -22.35 8.92
N ASP A 46 -0.49 -23.35 8.60
CA ASP A 46 0.76 -23.12 7.88
C ASP A 46 0.51 -22.66 6.44
N ILE A 47 -0.51 -23.22 5.76
CA ILE A 47 -0.92 -22.74 4.42
C ILE A 47 -1.39 -21.30 4.54
N TYR A 48 -2.27 -21.01 5.50
CA TYR A 48 -2.78 -19.65 5.71
C TYR A 48 -1.63 -18.68 6.00
N ALA A 49 -0.72 -19.04 6.91
CA ALA A 49 0.45 -18.21 7.21
C ALA A 49 1.31 -17.96 5.96
N LYS A 50 1.62 -19.00 5.18
CA LYS A 50 2.41 -18.87 3.94
C LYS A 50 1.71 -18.02 2.88
N VAL A 51 0.39 -18.08 2.78
CA VAL A 51 -0.40 -17.22 1.89
C VAL A 51 -0.42 -15.78 2.41
N GLY A 52 -0.63 -15.57 3.69
CA GLY A 52 -0.61 -14.26 4.31
C GLY A 52 0.77 -13.58 4.26
N GLU A 53 1.85 -14.36 4.37
CA GLU A 53 3.23 -13.89 4.20
C GLU A 53 3.59 -13.67 2.71
N GLY A 54 2.75 -14.12 1.77
CA GLY A 54 3.02 -14.04 0.34
C GLY A 54 4.07 -15.02 -0.18
N ILE A 55 4.42 -16.05 0.61
CA ILE A 55 5.34 -17.12 0.20
C ILE A 55 4.66 -18.05 -0.83
N VAL A 56 3.36 -18.28 -0.64
CA VAL A 56 2.49 -19.05 -1.54
C VAL A 56 1.38 -18.16 -2.03
N THR A 57 1.04 -18.22 -3.33
CA THR A 57 -0.08 -17.45 -3.84
C THR A 57 -1.40 -18.21 -3.61
N GLY A 58 -2.49 -17.48 -3.39
CA GLY A 58 -3.82 -18.10 -3.28
C GLY A 58 -4.19 -18.91 -4.52
N TRP A 59 -3.70 -18.52 -5.71
CA TRP A 59 -3.90 -19.26 -6.96
C TRP A 59 -3.17 -20.60 -7.00
N ASP A 60 -1.98 -20.71 -6.40
CA ASP A 60 -1.26 -21.98 -6.32
C ASP A 60 -2.04 -22.96 -5.43
N VAL A 61 -2.60 -22.47 -4.31
CA VAL A 61 -3.46 -23.28 -3.44
C VAL A 61 -4.73 -23.70 -4.18
N LEU A 62 -5.41 -22.77 -4.87
CA LEU A 62 -6.61 -23.09 -5.63
C LEU A 62 -6.35 -24.15 -6.71
N LYS A 63 -5.25 -24.03 -7.48
CA LYS A 63 -4.86 -25.03 -8.49
C LYS A 63 -4.51 -26.38 -7.89
N ALA A 64 -3.93 -26.40 -6.70
CA ALA A 64 -3.63 -27.64 -6.01
C ALA A 64 -4.91 -28.34 -5.53
N VAL A 65 -5.87 -27.58 -4.97
CA VAL A 65 -7.17 -28.12 -4.51
C VAL A 65 -8.06 -28.54 -5.70
N TYR A 66 -8.01 -27.79 -6.82
CA TYR A 66 -8.78 -28.06 -8.03
C TYR A 66 -7.86 -28.20 -9.25
N PRO A 67 -7.17 -29.33 -9.43
CA PRO A 67 -6.18 -29.52 -10.53
C PRO A 67 -6.76 -29.38 -11.96
N GLY A 68 -8.07 -29.59 -12.10
CA GLY A 68 -8.79 -29.44 -13.38
C GLY A 68 -9.35 -28.06 -13.66
N TYR A 69 -9.18 -27.11 -12.74
CA TYR A 69 -9.71 -25.76 -12.90
C TYR A 69 -8.94 -24.98 -13.96
N LYS A 70 -9.59 -24.79 -15.10
CA LYS A 70 -9.07 -23.95 -16.19
C LYS A 70 -9.59 -22.54 -15.97
N GLN A 71 -8.70 -21.62 -15.67
CA GLN A 71 -8.94 -20.18 -15.59
C GLN A 71 -9.59 -19.69 -16.91
N SER A 72 -10.92 -19.61 -16.95
CA SER A 72 -11.66 -19.48 -18.21
C SER A 72 -11.59 -18.08 -18.85
N LYS A 73 -10.94 -17.08 -18.21
CA LYS A 73 -10.93 -15.69 -18.71
C LYS A 73 -9.58 -14.97 -18.78
N LEU A 74 -8.53 -15.41 -18.13
CA LEU A 74 -7.26 -14.66 -18.08
C LEU A 74 -6.18 -15.16 -19.04
N GLU A 75 -6.15 -16.43 -19.41
CA GLU A 75 -5.16 -16.93 -20.40
C GLU A 75 -5.36 -16.37 -21.84
N LYS A 76 -6.56 -15.90 -22.18
CA LYS A 76 -6.80 -15.25 -23.48
C LYS A 76 -6.25 -13.82 -23.55
N VAL A 77 -5.99 -13.17 -22.42
CA VAL A 77 -5.48 -11.79 -22.39
C VAL A 77 -3.95 -11.75 -22.45
N VAL A 78 -3.25 -12.74 -21.88
CA VAL A 78 -1.78 -12.76 -21.83
C VAL A 78 -1.13 -13.21 -23.14
N LYS A 79 -1.81 -14.00 -24.00
CA LYS A 79 -1.27 -14.46 -25.29
C LYS A 79 -1.48 -13.51 -26.47
N SER A 80 -2.14 -12.37 -26.29
CA SER A 80 -2.42 -11.42 -27.39
C SER A 80 -1.94 -9.99 -27.15
N VAL A 81 -0.99 -9.76 -26.25
CA VAL A 81 -0.39 -8.44 -26.10
C VAL A 81 0.71 -8.22 -27.13
N LYS A 82 0.30 -7.97 -28.39
CA LYS A 82 1.01 -7.01 -29.24
C LYS A 82 0.72 -5.64 -28.64
N LEU A 83 1.77 -4.88 -28.29
CA LEU A 83 1.65 -3.51 -27.78
C LEU A 83 0.62 -2.73 -28.61
N PRO A 84 -0.46 -2.24 -28.05
CA PRO A 84 -1.35 -1.34 -28.77
C PRO A 84 -0.92 0.10 -28.53
N SER A 85 -0.71 0.78 -29.64
CA SER A 85 -0.79 2.21 -29.81
C SER A 85 -1.91 2.81 -28.94
N PHE A 86 -1.57 3.82 -28.17
CA PHE A 86 -2.48 4.62 -27.35
C PHE A 86 -3.67 5.13 -28.17
N LYS A 87 -4.84 4.51 -28.06
CA LYS A 87 -6.16 5.15 -28.27
C LYS A 87 -7.30 4.19 -27.91
N LYS A 88 -8.15 4.69 -26.99
CA LYS A 88 -9.47 4.26 -26.52
C LYS A 88 -9.53 3.57 -25.16
N ILE A 89 -9.90 4.39 -24.21
CA ILE A 89 -10.43 4.05 -22.89
C ILE A 89 -11.70 3.20 -23.06
N VAL A 90 -11.65 1.95 -22.67
CA VAL A 90 -12.83 1.07 -22.56
C VAL A 90 -13.40 1.25 -21.14
N LYS A 91 -14.64 1.72 -21.05
CA LYS A 91 -15.38 1.84 -19.78
C LYS A 91 -15.56 0.44 -19.15
N PRO A 92 -15.15 0.23 -17.90
CA PRO A 92 -15.35 -1.05 -17.21
C PRO A 92 -16.83 -1.25 -16.87
N LYS A 93 -17.36 -2.46 -17.11
CA LYS A 93 -18.68 -2.90 -16.64
C LYS A 93 -18.66 -3.06 -15.12
N LYS A 94 -19.62 -2.43 -14.42
CA LYS A 94 -19.83 -2.50 -12.97
C LYS A 94 -20.07 -3.95 -12.52
N GLY A 95 -19.05 -4.59 -11.96
CA GLY A 95 -19.21 -5.72 -11.04
C GLY A 95 -19.27 -5.17 -9.61
N LYS A 96 -20.18 -5.69 -8.77
CA LYS A 96 -20.25 -5.36 -7.35
C LYS A 96 -19.07 -5.99 -6.60
N GLY A 97 -17.89 -5.37 -6.68
CA GLY A 97 -16.76 -5.60 -5.80
C GLY A 97 -16.48 -4.30 -5.05
N GLU A 98 -15.98 -4.37 -3.84
CA GLU A 98 -15.51 -3.19 -3.13
C GLU A 98 -14.58 -2.40 -4.06
N PRO A 99 -14.77 -1.09 -4.19
CA PRO A 99 -13.99 -0.29 -5.12
C PRO A 99 -12.52 -0.35 -4.71
N LEU A 100 -11.68 -0.75 -5.65
CA LEU A 100 -10.23 -0.79 -5.44
C LEU A 100 -9.72 0.64 -5.29
N LYS A 101 -9.09 0.96 -4.17
CA LYS A 101 -8.49 2.26 -3.86
C LYS A 101 -7.42 2.67 -4.88
N ILE A 102 -6.91 1.70 -5.63
CA ILE A 102 -5.87 1.87 -6.66
C ILE A 102 -6.29 1.13 -7.92
N LYS A 103 -6.31 1.84 -9.04
CA LYS A 103 -6.57 1.30 -10.39
C LYS A 103 -5.29 0.70 -10.96
N GLY A 104 -5.40 -0.35 -11.77
CA GLY A 104 -4.24 -0.99 -12.41
C GLY A 104 -3.68 -2.21 -11.67
N LEU A 105 -4.21 -2.54 -10.49
CA LEU A 105 -3.83 -3.72 -9.73
C LEU A 105 -4.57 -4.97 -10.20
N ILE A 106 -3.88 -6.10 -10.14
CA ILE A 106 -4.49 -7.42 -10.35
C ILE A 106 -5.25 -7.79 -9.06
N PRO A 107 -6.51 -8.24 -9.14
CA PRO A 107 -7.27 -8.66 -7.98
C PRO A 107 -6.53 -9.73 -7.15
N GLY A 108 -6.47 -9.54 -5.84
CA GLY A 108 -5.78 -10.47 -4.92
C GLY A 108 -4.31 -10.17 -4.66
N MET A 109 -3.74 -9.13 -5.26
CA MET A 109 -2.39 -8.68 -4.89
C MET A 109 -2.43 -7.87 -3.58
N ALA A 110 -1.54 -8.21 -2.65
CA ALA A 110 -1.30 -7.39 -1.47
C ALA A 110 -0.68 -6.05 -1.89
N VAL A 111 -1.18 -4.96 -1.32
CA VAL A 111 -0.71 -3.61 -1.63
C VAL A 111 -0.27 -2.93 -0.35
N HIS A 112 0.86 -2.24 -0.41
CA HIS A 112 1.32 -1.42 0.70
C HIS A 112 1.93 -0.11 0.19
N PHE A 113 1.74 0.95 0.95
CA PHE A 113 2.31 2.25 0.64
C PHE A 113 3.76 2.31 1.12
N ALA A 114 4.65 2.79 0.25
CA ALA A 114 6.07 2.86 0.56
C ALA A 114 6.37 3.91 1.64
N GLY A 115 7.02 3.48 2.72
CA GLY A 115 7.39 4.37 3.84
C GLY A 115 8.53 5.36 3.51
N CYS A 116 9.17 5.25 2.32
CA CYS A 116 10.20 6.19 1.88
C CYS A 116 9.63 7.49 1.29
N CYS A 117 8.43 7.45 0.69
CA CYS A 117 7.84 8.60 0.01
C CYS A 117 6.43 8.94 0.48
N HIS A 118 5.76 8.06 1.24
CA HIS A 118 4.42 8.27 1.78
C HIS A 118 3.45 8.81 0.72
N PRO A 119 3.10 8.03 -0.32
CA PRO A 119 2.26 8.50 -1.41
C PRO A 119 0.85 8.87 -0.92
N LEU A 120 0.32 9.97 -1.44
CA LEU A 120 -1.00 10.51 -1.08
C LEU A 120 -1.88 10.59 -2.31
N PRO A 121 -3.22 10.49 -2.17
CA PRO A 121 -4.15 10.83 -3.26
C PRO A 121 -3.81 12.22 -3.82
N GLY A 122 -3.71 12.29 -5.17
CA GLY A 122 -3.21 13.48 -5.87
C GLY A 122 -1.75 13.39 -6.31
N ASP A 123 -0.93 12.50 -5.71
CA ASP A 123 0.40 12.20 -6.24
C ASP A 123 0.30 11.33 -7.50
N ARG A 124 1.27 11.48 -8.41
CA ARG A 124 1.50 10.48 -9.45
C ARG A 124 2.21 9.29 -8.82
N ILE A 125 1.61 8.10 -8.97
CA ILE A 125 2.09 6.89 -8.32
C ILE A 125 2.49 5.81 -9.33
N VAL A 126 3.35 4.91 -8.88
CA VAL A 126 3.79 3.71 -9.59
C VAL A 126 3.86 2.55 -8.61
N GLY A 127 3.50 1.36 -9.08
CA GLY A 127 3.61 0.13 -8.31
C GLY A 127 4.91 -0.60 -8.62
N ILE A 128 5.57 -1.10 -7.59
CA ILE A 128 6.73 -2.00 -7.74
C ILE A 128 6.36 -3.36 -7.16
N VAL A 129 6.41 -4.39 -8.00
CA VAL A 129 6.21 -5.77 -7.56
C VAL A 129 7.41 -6.20 -6.72
N THR A 130 7.15 -6.53 -5.46
CA THR A 130 8.18 -7.00 -4.52
C THR A 130 7.92 -8.45 -4.18
N THR A 131 8.95 -9.29 -4.34
CA THR A 131 8.86 -10.73 -4.05
C THR A 131 8.43 -10.96 -2.60
N GLY A 132 7.35 -11.71 -2.40
CA GLY A 132 6.83 -12.08 -1.08
C GLY A 132 6.12 -10.96 -0.31
N LYS A 133 5.98 -9.73 -0.89
CA LYS A 133 5.33 -8.60 -0.21
C LYS A 133 4.23 -7.92 -1.04
N GLY A 134 4.00 -8.40 -2.26
CA GLY A 134 3.02 -7.80 -3.17
C GLY A 134 3.53 -6.54 -3.86
N VAL A 135 2.68 -5.52 -3.99
CA VAL A 135 2.98 -4.27 -4.69
C VAL A 135 3.25 -3.16 -3.71
N ALA A 136 4.44 -2.59 -3.79
CA ALA A 136 4.80 -1.36 -3.08
C ALA A 136 4.40 -0.16 -3.95
N VAL A 137 3.56 0.72 -3.42
CA VAL A 137 3.14 1.96 -4.10
C VAL A 137 4.10 3.07 -3.74
N HIS A 138 4.72 3.66 -4.75
CA HIS A 138 5.64 4.79 -4.62
C HIS A 138 5.11 6.02 -5.38
N THR A 139 5.55 7.20 -4.98
CA THR A 139 5.46 8.38 -5.85
C THR A 139 6.45 8.22 -7.00
N ILE A 140 6.12 8.74 -8.20
CA ILE A 140 6.95 8.55 -9.40
C ILE A 140 8.36 9.18 -9.30
N ASP A 141 8.51 10.16 -8.44
CA ASP A 141 9.76 10.90 -8.16
C ASP A 141 10.56 10.32 -6.98
N CYS A 142 10.15 9.17 -6.45
CA CYS A 142 10.82 8.55 -5.30
C CYS A 142 12.21 8.02 -5.68
N LYS A 143 13.25 8.48 -4.99
CA LYS A 143 14.64 8.03 -5.21
C LYS A 143 14.84 6.52 -5.03
N ALA A 144 14.01 5.88 -4.20
CA ALA A 144 14.10 4.44 -4.00
C ALA A 144 13.79 3.64 -5.28
N LEU A 145 13.16 4.26 -6.28
CA LEU A 145 12.86 3.65 -7.58
C LEU A 145 14.12 3.42 -8.44
N GLU A 146 15.20 4.16 -8.20
CA GLU A 146 16.48 3.99 -8.91
C GLU A 146 17.00 2.55 -8.82
N LYS A 147 16.69 1.85 -7.71
CA LYS A 147 17.09 0.45 -7.50
C LYS A 147 16.42 -0.53 -8.46
N TYR A 148 15.32 -0.12 -9.08
CA TYR A 148 14.50 -0.95 -9.97
C TYR A 148 14.56 -0.47 -11.42
N ALA A 149 15.45 0.47 -11.74
CA ALA A 149 15.57 1.05 -13.09
C ALA A 149 15.87 -0.01 -14.16
N ASP A 150 16.66 -1.03 -13.80
CA ASP A 150 17.06 -2.12 -14.69
C ASP A 150 16.08 -3.32 -14.69
N GLU A 151 14.96 -3.22 -13.94
CA GLU A 151 13.99 -4.31 -13.77
C GLU A 151 12.57 -3.86 -14.22
N PRO A 152 12.35 -3.57 -15.50
CA PRO A 152 11.09 -3.01 -16.02
C PRO A 152 9.88 -3.92 -15.79
N GLU A 153 10.09 -5.23 -15.68
CA GLU A 153 9.05 -6.21 -15.40
C GLU A 153 8.41 -6.08 -14.02
N ARG A 154 9.06 -5.38 -13.10
CA ARG A 154 8.52 -5.11 -11.75
C ARG A 154 7.65 -3.87 -11.68
N TRP A 155 7.64 -3.06 -12.73
CA TRP A 155 6.91 -1.80 -12.73
C TRP A 155 5.47 -2.02 -13.15
N LEU A 156 4.54 -1.47 -12.37
CA LEU A 156 3.12 -1.47 -12.66
C LEU A 156 2.63 -0.04 -12.82
N ASP A 157 1.94 0.21 -13.91
CA ASP A 157 1.23 1.48 -14.13
C ASP A 157 -0.06 1.45 -13.30
N ILE A 158 -0.10 2.27 -12.26
CA ILE A 158 -1.21 2.33 -11.32
C ILE A 158 -1.65 3.78 -11.10
N ALA A 159 -2.90 3.96 -10.72
CA ALA A 159 -3.47 5.26 -10.41
C ALA A 159 -4.39 5.18 -9.19
N TRP A 160 -4.60 6.31 -8.52
CA TRP A 160 -5.57 6.42 -7.44
C TRP A 160 -6.99 6.13 -7.94
N GLY A 161 -7.75 5.36 -7.17
CA GLY A 161 -9.19 5.17 -7.36
C GLY A 161 -9.98 6.35 -6.77
N GLU A 162 -11.20 6.55 -7.22
CA GLU A 162 -12.07 7.65 -6.78
C GLU A 162 -12.40 7.60 -5.28
N GLU A 163 -12.32 6.43 -4.65
CA GLU A 163 -12.61 6.26 -3.22
C GLU A 163 -11.39 6.50 -2.31
N ALA A 164 -10.19 6.62 -2.88
CA ALA A 164 -8.99 6.93 -2.10
C ALA A 164 -9.09 8.28 -1.38
N GLU A 165 -9.87 9.23 -1.90
CA GLU A 165 -10.10 10.55 -1.32
C GLU A 165 -10.96 10.52 -0.04
N ASN A 166 -11.67 9.43 0.22
CA ASN A 166 -12.54 9.29 1.39
C ASN A 166 -11.83 8.75 2.64
N GLU A 167 -10.55 8.39 2.52
CA GLU A 167 -9.76 7.84 3.62
C GLU A 167 -8.68 8.80 4.07
N MET A 168 -8.20 8.57 5.30
CA MET A 168 -7.05 9.31 5.83
C MET A 168 -5.77 8.56 5.45
N HIS A 169 -4.81 9.30 4.95
CA HIS A 169 -3.51 8.82 4.54
C HIS A 169 -2.42 9.49 5.37
N THR A 170 -1.26 8.85 5.48
CA THR A 170 -0.15 9.41 6.27
C THR A 170 0.84 10.11 5.36
N GLY A 171 0.98 11.42 5.51
CA GLY A 171 2.05 12.22 4.92
C GLY A 171 3.15 12.47 5.93
N ARG A 172 4.42 12.43 5.52
CA ARG A 172 5.56 12.73 6.39
C ARG A 172 6.14 14.11 6.10
N LEU A 173 6.32 14.89 7.15
CA LEU A 173 6.94 16.21 7.12
C LEU A 173 8.27 16.20 7.85
N LYS A 174 9.26 16.88 7.28
CA LYS A 174 10.49 17.26 7.95
C LYS A 174 10.35 18.72 8.36
N ILE A 175 10.50 18.99 9.66
CA ILE A 175 10.27 20.32 10.23
C ILE A 175 11.47 20.71 11.11
N MET A 176 11.91 21.96 10.96
CA MET A 176 12.83 22.58 11.89
C MET A 176 12.09 23.69 12.64
N LEU A 177 12.10 23.62 13.95
CA LEU A 177 11.42 24.58 14.83
C LEU A 177 12.33 25.03 15.96
N ALA A 178 12.06 26.23 16.50
CA ALA A 178 12.83 26.79 17.61
C ALA A 178 12.76 25.88 18.85
N ASN A 179 13.88 25.73 19.56
CA ASN A 179 13.94 24.97 20.81
C ASN A 179 13.54 25.87 21.98
N GLU A 180 12.27 26.25 22.02
CA GLU A 180 11.70 27.10 23.03
C GLU A 180 10.46 26.44 23.69
N PRO A 181 10.14 26.77 24.93
CA PRO A 181 8.90 26.31 25.56
C PRO A 181 7.67 26.69 24.72
N GLY A 182 6.79 25.74 24.45
CA GLY A 182 5.52 25.98 23.75
C GLY A 182 5.59 25.76 22.23
N THR A 183 6.74 25.65 21.58
CA THR A 183 6.83 25.50 20.12
C THR A 183 6.19 24.22 19.60
N LEU A 184 6.32 23.09 20.31
CA LEU A 184 5.62 21.84 19.96
C LEU A 184 4.11 21.96 20.15
N ALA A 185 3.65 22.73 21.12
CA ALA A 185 2.22 22.99 21.28
C ALA A 185 1.67 23.83 20.12
N GLU A 186 2.42 24.84 19.67
CA GLU A 186 2.05 25.65 18.51
C GLU A 186 2.01 24.81 17.24
N LEU A 187 3.01 23.96 17.00
CA LEU A 187 3.03 23.00 15.89
C LEU A 187 1.76 22.13 15.88
N SER A 188 1.45 21.50 17.02
CA SER A 188 0.29 20.64 17.18
C SER A 188 -1.01 21.40 16.92
N ASN A 189 -1.15 22.60 17.46
CA ASN A 189 -2.32 23.45 17.25
C ASN A 189 -2.49 23.86 15.77
N LEU A 190 -1.41 24.17 15.06
CA LEU A 190 -1.46 24.53 13.66
C LEU A 190 -1.91 23.35 12.80
N ILE A 191 -1.39 22.15 13.04
CA ILE A 191 -1.82 20.94 12.35
C ILE A 191 -3.30 20.65 12.62
N ALA A 192 -3.72 20.71 13.88
CA ALA A 192 -5.11 20.44 14.27
C ALA A 192 -6.11 21.46 13.68
N ARG A 193 -5.76 22.77 13.67
CA ARG A 193 -6.60 23.82 13.04
C ARG A 193 -6.80 23.62 11.54
N ASN A 194 -5.85 22.93 10.89
CA ASN A 194 -5.96 22.55 9.48
C ASN A 194 -6.50 21.13 9.31
N SER A 195 -7.21 20.58 10.31
CA SER A 195 -7.85 19.26 10.26
C SER A 195 -6.90 18.09 10.05
N GLY A 196 -5.60 18.26 10.30
CA GLY A 196 -4.61 17.19 10.33
C GLY A 196 -4.54 16.58 11.74
N ASN A 197 -4.16 15.31 11.81
CA ASN A 197 -3.85 14.62 13.05
C ASN A 197 -2.40 14.13 13.06
N ILE A 198 -1.69 14.29 14.18
CA ILE A 198 -0.33 13.79 14.31
C ILE A 198 -0.38 12.29 14.65
N ALA A 199 0.00 11.44 13.70
CA ALA A 199 0.08 9.99 13.91
C ALA A 199 1.39 9.58 14.60
N ASN A 200 2.49 10.28 14.30
CA ASN A 200 3.80 10.01 14.90
C ASN A 200 4.66 11.27 14.89
N LEU A 201 5.54 11.41 15.88
CA LEU A 201 6.52 12.48 15.97
C LEU A 201 7.86 11.91 16.44
N ASN A 202 8.91 12.14 15.67
CA ASN A 202 10.26 11.71 15.99
C ASN A 202 11.24 12.87 15.93
N ILE A 203 11.96 13.10 17.02
CA ILE A 203 13.03 14.11 17.07
C ILE A 203 14.28 13.47 16.48
N VAL A 204 14.69 13.96 15.31
CA VAL A 204 15.87 13.49 14.58
C VAL A 204 17.14 14.12 15.14
N ASN A 205 17.06 15.43 15.41
CA ASN A 205 18.18 16.19 15.95
C ASN A 205 17.67 17.26 16.90
N ARG A 206 18.45 17.53 17.95
CA ARG A 206 18.19 18.57 18.92
C ARG A 206 19.44 19.36 19.21
N THR A 207 19.35 20.67 19.01
CA THR A 207 20.40 21.64 19.39
C THR A 207 19.88 22.58 20.46
N VAL A 208 20.71 23.48 20.91
CA VAL A 208 20.29 24.55 21.85
C VAL A 208 19.25 25.46 21.20
N SER A 209 19.37 25.72 19.90
CA SER A 209 18.56 26.71 19.20
C SER A 209 17.34 26.11 18.45
N TYR A 210 17.39 24.84 18.05
CA TYR A 210 16.32 24.24 17.26
C TYR A 210 16.16 22.74 17.47
N PHE A 211 14.96 22.25 17.14
CA PHE A 211 14.65 20.83 16.92
C PHE A 211 14.52 20.56 15.44
N GLU A 212 15.06 19.43 14.99
CA GLU A 212 14.74 18.82 13.71
C GLU A 212 13.87 17.59 13.96
N ILE A 213 12.67 17.60 13.45
CA ILE A 213 11.69 16.55 13.68
C ILE A 213 11.13 15.99 12.39
N LEU A 214 10.77 14.71 12.43
CA LEU A 214 9.91 14.07 11.45
C LEU A 214 8.53 13.88 12.05
N VAL A 215 7.52 14.36 11.37
CA VAL A 215 6.13 14.27 11.81
C VAL A 215 5.32 13.54 10.76
N ASP A 216 4.66 12.46 11.15
CA ASP A 216 3.67 11.77 10.33
C ASP A 216 2.31 12.39 10.62
N VAL A 217 1.69 12.96 9.60
CA VAL A 217 0.40 13.66 9.69
C VAL A 217 -0.64 12.90 8.88
N GLU A 218 -1.78 12.60 9.49
CA GLU A 218 -2.94 12.06 8.80
C GLU A 218 -3.64 13.17 8.02
N VAL A 219 -3.78 12.97 6.73
CA VAL A 219 -4.35 13.90 5.76
C VAL A 219 -5.24 13.17 4.76
N LYS A 220 -6.14 13.89 4.11
CA LYS A 220 -7.03 13.32 3.07
C LYS A 220 -6.28 13.09 1.76
N ASP A 221 -5.49 14.07 1.34
CA ASP A 221 -4.84 14.11 0.04
C ASP A 221 -3.60 15.01 0.05
N LEU A 222 -2.93 15.10 -1.09
CA LEU A 222 -1.77 15.96 -1.30
C LEU A 222 -2.09 17.45 -1.09
N LYS A 223 -3.29 17.90 -1.49
CA LYS A 223 -3.72 19.30 -1.31
C LYS A 223 -3.83 19.63 0.18
N HIS A 224 -4.47 18.77 0.96
CA HIS A 224 -4.60 18.93 2.40
C HIS A 224 -3.22 19.00 3.09
N LEU A 225 -2.26 18.14 2.70
CA LEU A 225 -0.89 18.22 3.22
C LEU A 225 -0.21 19.54 2.82
N THR A 226 -0.43 20.01 1.60
CA THR A 226 0.13 21.28 1.11
C THR A 226 -0.42 22.47 1.88
N ASP A 227 -1.70 22.48 2.20
CA ASP A 227 -2.35 23.52 3.00
C ASP A 227 -1.77 23.56 4.42
N ILE A 228 -1.54 22.40 5.03
CA ILE A 228 -0.85 22.29 6.32
C ILE A 228 0.58 22.83 6.23
N ILE A 229 1.34 22.47 5.20
CA ILE A 229 2.70 23.00 4.98
C ILE A 229 2.68 24.53 4.86
N ALA A 230 1.71 25.08 4.14
CA ALA A 230 1.57 26.53 3.99
C ALA A 230 1.27 27.22 5.34
N ALA A 231 0.37 26.67 6.13
CA ALA A 231 0.06 27.17 7.46
C ALA A 231 1.29 27.10 8.41
N LEU A 232 2.06 26.01 8.35
CA LEU A 232 3.27 25.86 9.13
C LEU A 232 4.36 26.84 8.71
N LYS A 233 4.53 27.12 7.43
CA LYS A 233 5.48 28.12 6.91
C LYS A 233 5.16 29.54 7.36
N ALA A 234 3.90 29.84 7.65
CA ALA A 234 3.48 31.15 8.13
C ALA A 234 3.81 31.39 9.62
N SER A 235 4.15 30.34 10.37
CA SER A 235 4.51 30.47 11.79
C SER A 235 5.95 30.94 11.98
N LYS A 236 6.14 31.85 12.95
CA LYS A 236 7.46 32.40 13.30
C LYS A 236 8.39 31.40 14.01
N VAL A 237 7.82 30.40 14.65
CA VAL A 237 8.59 29.38 15.40
C VAL A 237 9.09 28.24 14.50
N ILE A 238 8.62 28.18 13.26
CA ILE A 238 9.00 27.16 12.28
C ILE A 238 9.93 27.78 11.25
N SER A 239 11.19 27.38 11.26
CA SER A 239 12.21 27.90 10.35
C SER A 239 12.24 27.15 9.03
N TYR A 240 11.79 25.90 9.00
CA TYR A 240 11.74 25.09 7.79
C TYR A 240 10.64 24.02 7.89
N VAL A 241 9.92 23.81 6.81
CA VAL A 241 9.03 22.67 6.64
C VAL A 241 8.99 22.24 5.19
N ALA A 242 9.12 20.93 4.97
CA ALA A 242 8.96 20.30 3.67
C ALA A 242 8.38 18.90 3.83
N ARG A 243 7.77 18.37 2.78
CA ARG A 243 7.47 16.94 2.71
C ARG A 243 8.78 16.15 2.79
N ALA A 244 8.84 15.17 3.67
CA ALA A 244 10.02 14.33 3.78
C ALA A 244 9.99 13.29 2.64
N ALA A 245 10.97 13.38 1.73
CA ALA A 245 11.37 12.30 0.84
C ALA A 245 12.70 11.75 1.38
N GLN A 246 12.80 10.42 1.48
CA GLN A 246 14.07 9.76 1.78
C GLN A 246 14.88 9.56 0.52
#